data_81a3f6db4450a7a340161dabf90c6646
#
_entry.id   81a3f6db4450a7a340161dabf90c6646
#
_cell.length_a   1.000
_cell.length_b   1.000
_cell.length_c   1.000
_cell.angle_alpha   90.00
_cell.angle_beta   90.00
_cell.angle_gamma   90.00
#
_symmetry.space_group_name_H-M   'P 1'
#
loop_
_entity.id
_entity.type
_entity.pdbx_description
1 polymer ?
#
loop_
_entity_poly.entity_id
_entity_poly.type
_entity_poly.pdbx_seq_one_letter_code
_entity_poly.pdbx_strand_id
1 'polypeptide(L)'
;NFISELKKDGMTSIEIQLTNRDRKTVFFRGLLVFPAVVYIASFTQSFEVGASFGGLLFAPALLALLVRGVYPSYVLSFNKAMLELNARISSYALLLTDEYPSIEANPNIKVELPEIDGGAKLSRVLPLVKWLFAIPLYIVGIAYVVIALVLTFFAWIITSATGNYPESIANFVLGTIEFWNRIYGYAGILVTDDYPSFTL
;
A
#
# COMPACT_ATOMS: atom_id res chain seq x y z
N ASN A 1 6.57 -15.03 19.42
CA ASN A 1 6.46 -14.39 18.07
C ASN A 1 5.25 -15.00 17.37
N PHE A 2 4.10 -14.41 17.60
CA PHE A 2 2.90 -14.78 16.84
C PHE A 2 2.88 -13.90 15.58
N ILE A 3 3.35 -14.47 14.50
CA ILE A 3 3.26 -13.92 13.16
C ILE A 3 1.93 -14.42 12.63
N SER A 4 0.94 -13.55 12.48
CA SER A 4 -0.27 -13.93 11.77
C SER A 4 0.01 -13.86 10.27
N GLU A 5 0.07 -15.01 9.62
CA GLU A 5 0.00 -15.09 8.15
C GLU A 5 -1.34 -14.54 7.69
N LEU A 6 -1.27 -13.57 6.81
CA LEU A 6 -2.43 -12.93 6.26
C LEU A 6 -2.97 -13.60 5.03
N LYS A 7 -4.29 -13.50 4.95
CA LYS A 7 -5.19 -13.92 3.90
C LYS A 7 -4.51 -14.17 2.54
N LYS A 8 -4.64 -15.39 2.06
CA LYS A 8 -4.10 -15.89 0.79
C LYS A 8 -4.62 -15.22 -0.49
N ASP A 9 -5.60 -14.30 -0.37
CA ASP A 9 -6.29 -13.69 -1.51
C ASP A 9 -5.95 -12.22 -1.72
N GLY A 10 -4.99 -11.66 -0.99
CA GLY A 10 -4.57 -10.25 -1.09
C GLY A 10 -3.33 -10.06 -1.95
N MET A 11 -3.21 -8.89 -2.59
CA MET A 11 -2.02 -8.49 -3.34
C MET A 11 -0.82 -8.17 -2.42
N THR A 12 -1.06 -8.03 -1.11
CA THR A 12 -0.07 -7.56 -0.15
C THR A 12 0.11 -8.57 0.97
N SER A 13 1.34 -8.97 1.24
CA SER A 13 1.73 -9.77 2.39
C SER A 13 2.53 -8.90 3.36
N ILE A 14 2.03 -8.76 4.59
CA ILE A 14 2.66 -7.96 5.65
C ILE A 14 2.76 -8.82 6.90
N GLU A 15 3.98 -8.96 7.41
CA GLU A 15 4.23 -9.59 8.69
C GLU A 15 3.92 -8.62 9.82
N ILE A 16 2.92 -8.96 10.66
CA ILE A 16 2.50 -8.11 11.78
C ILE A 16 3.15 -8.58 13.07
N GLN A 17 3.71 -7.64 13.82
CA GLN A 17 4.23 -7.85 15.15
C GLN A 17 3.20 -7.42 16.20
N LEU A 18 2.52 -8.37 16.85
CA LEU A 18 1.47 -8.10 17.85
C LEU A 18 2.03 -7.94 19.26
N THR A 19 3.10 -8.63 19.60
CA THR A 19 3.67 -8.70 20.97
C THR A 19 5.14 -8.31 20.99
N ASN A 20 5.67 -8.10 22.20
CA ASN A 20 7.07 -7.70 22.43
C ASN A 20 7.48 -6.43 21.66
N ARG A 21 6.57 -5.44 21.64
CA ARG A 21 6.80 -4.18 20.95
C ARG A 21 7.78 -3.30 21.72
N ASP A 22 8.65 -2.60 21.00
CA ASP A 22 9.50 -1.59 21.61
C ASP A 22 8.70 -0.32 21.94
N ARG A 23 8.36 -0.16 23.21
CA ARG A 23 7.53 0.94 23.72
C ARG A 23 8.09 2.33 23.40
N LYS A 24 9.44 2.47 23.35
CA LYS A 24 10.10 3.75 23.04
C LYS A 24 9.93 4.11 21.56
N THR A 25 10.19 3.16 20.66
CA THR A 25 10.02 3.38 19.22
C THR A 25 8.55 3.58 18.85
N VAL A 26 7.62 2.91 19.53
CA VAL A 26 6.19 3.14 19.35
C VAL A 26 5.80 4.56 19.77
N PHE A 27 6.28 5.03 20.95
CA PHE A 27 5.96 6.37 21.44
C PHE A 27 6.47 7.47 20.50
N PHE A 28 7.71 7.35 20.02
CA PHE A 28 8.32 8.33 19.11
C PHE A 28 8.05 8.04 17.63
N ARG A 29 7.10 7.18 17.28
CA ARG A 29 6.82 6.72 15.93
C ARG A 29 6.64 7.86 14.93
N GLY A 30 5.85 8.86 15.27
CA GLY A 30 5.59 10.01 14.41
C GLY A 30 6.85 10.77 14.01
N LEU A 31 7.84 10.86 14.92
CA LEU A 31 9.13 11.47 14.64
C LEU A 31 10.04 10.54 13.81
N LEU A 32 10.06 9.26 14.17
CA LEU A 32 10.92 8.28 13.54
C LEU A 32 10.52 7.97 12.08
N VAL A 33 9.23 8.06 11.74
CA VAL A 33 8.76 7.82 10.37
C VAL A 33 9.06 8.98 9.43
N PHE A 34 9.32 10.18 9.95
CA PHE A 34 9.49 11.40 9.15
C PHE A 34 10.52 11.27 8.01
N PRO A 35 11.74 10.75 8.22
CA PRO A 35 12.71 10.60 7.13
C PRO A 35 12.21 9.70 6.01
N ALA A 36 11.51 8.60 6.33
CA ALA A 36 10.95 7.69 5.34
C ALA A 36 9.82 8.35 4.53
N VAL A 37 8.98 9.17 5.18
CA VAL A 37 7.94 9.95 4.50
C VAL A 37 8.56 10.99 3.56
N VAL A 38 9.61 11.69 3.98
CA VAL A 38 10.34 12.64 3.11
C VAL A 38 10.93 11.91 1.90
N TYR A 39 11.52 10.73 2.11
CA TYR A 39 12.07 9.94 1.02
C TYR A 39 11.01 9.56 -0.03
N ILE A 40 9.87 9.01 0.37
CA ILE A 40 8.81 8.65 -0.58
C ILE A 40 8.19 9.90 -1.23
N ALA A 41 8.03 11.00 -0.49
CA ALA A 41 7.53 12.25 -1.03
C ALA A 41 8.43 12.85 -2.11
N SER A 42 9.74 12.55 -2.09
CA SER A 42 10.68 13.02 -3.11
C SER A 42 10.36 12.49 -4.52
N PHE A 43 9.72 11.32 -4.62
CA PHE A 43 9.28 10.77 -5.90
C PHE A 43 8.06 11.50 -6.49
N THR A 44 7.26 12.18 -5.67
CA THR A 44 6.07 12.91 -6.14
C THR A 44 6.41 14.24 -6.77
N GLN A 45 7.50 14.89 -6.36
CA GLN A 45 7.93 16.19 -6.89
C GLN A 45 8.49 16.13 -8.31
N SER A 46 8.94 14.95 -8.76
CA SER A 46 9.56 14.77 -10.08
C SER A 46 8.54 14.72 -11.23
N PHE A 47 7.25 14.57 -10.93
CA PHE A 47 6.17 14.47 -11.94
C PHE A 47 4.91 15.14 -11.41
N GLU A 48 4.59 16.34 -11.90
CA GLU A 48 3.38 17.08 -11.52
C GLU A 48 2.08 16.27 -11.74
N VAL A 49 2.07 15.37 -12.72
CA VAL A 49 0.95 14.46 -13.00
C VAL A 49 0.97 13.20 -12.11
N GLY A 50 2.13 12.80 -11.61
CA GLY A 50 2.30 11.62 -10.75
C GLY A 50 2.01 11.87 -9.27
N ALA A 51 1.90 13.13 -8.86
CA ALA A 51 1.69 13.51 -7.46
C ALA A 51 0.41 12.92 -6.85
N SER A 52 -0.60 12.63 -7.67
CA SER A 52 -1.88 12.06 -7.23
C SER A 52 -1.81 10.56 -6.90
N PHE A 53 -0.75 9.86 -7.29
CA PHE A 53 -0.62 8.40 -7.17
C PHE A 53 0.59 7.94 -6.34
N GLY A 54 1.09 8.78 -5.44
CA GLY A 54 2.17 8.36 -4.52
C GLY A 54 3.48 7.96 -5.20
N GLY A 55 3.83 8.59 -6.32
CA GLY A 55 5.05 8.30 -7.08
C GLY A 55 4.93 7.15 -8.09
N LEU A 56 3.74 6.58 -8.27
CA LEU A 56 3.49 5.52 -9.25
C LEU A 56 3.51 6.05 -10.69
N LEU A 57 4.06 5.27 -11.60
CA LEU A 57 4.13 5.59 -13.02
C LEU A 57 2.82 5.22 -13.74
N PHE A 58 1.79 6.03 -13.51
CA PHE A 58 0.48 5.86 -14.16
C PHE A 58 0.52 6.21 -15.65
N ALA A 59 1.00 7.41 -16.00
CA ALA A 59 0.97 7.91 -17.36
C ALA A 59 1.77 7.02 -18.35
N PRO A 60 3.00 6.58 -18.05
CA PRO A 60 3.73 5.66 -18.93
C PRO A 60 3.01 4.31 -19.12
N ALA A 61 2.42 3.76 -18.05
CA ALA A 61 1.66 2.52 -18.12
C ALA A 61 0.41 2.69 -18.98
N LEU A 62 -0.36 3.77 -18.76
CA LEU A 62 -1.55 4.10 -19.55
C LEU A 62 -1.24 4.25 -21.03
N LEU A 63 -0.24 5.05 -21.37
CA LEU A 63 0.14 5.32 -22.77
C LEU A 63 0.63 4.05 -23.48
N ALA A 64 1.45 3.24 -22.81
CA ALA A 64 1.95 1.99 -23.38
C ALA A 64 0.84 0.98 -23.65
N LEU A 65 -0.10 0.83 -22.71
CA LEU A 65 -1.27 -0.04 -22.88
C LEU A 65 -2.19 0.46 -24.01
N LEU A 66 -2.50 1.77 -24.02
CA LEU A 66 -3.41 2.37 -24.98
C LEU A 66 -2.89 2.26 -26.40
N VAL A 67 -1.63 2.64 -26.64
CA VAL A 67 -1.02 2.73 -27.98
C VAL A 67 -0.56 1.35 -28.48
N ARG A 68 0.12 0.59 -27.64
CA ARG A 68 0.79 -0.66 -28.02
C ARG A 68 0.12 -1.91 -27.46
N GLY A 69 -0.72 -1.81 -26.42
CA GLY A 69 -1.26 -2.96 -25.70
C GLY A 69 -0.17 -3.76 -24.97
N VAL A 70 0.93 -3.10 -24.61
CA VAL A 70 2.07 -3.70 -23.93
C VAL A 70 2.31 -2.95 -22.62
N TYR A 71 2.58 -3.69 -21.56
CA TYR A 71 3.01 -3.12 -20.27
C TYR A 71 4.53 -3.24 -20.16
N PRO A 72 5.29 -2.13 -20.16
CA PRO A 72 6.74 -2.20 -20.08
C PRO A 72 7.22 -2.80 -18.75
N SER A 73 8.13 -3.77 -18.81
CA SER A 73 8.61 -4.50 -17.62
C SER A 73 9.30 -3.60 -16.61
N TYR A 74 10.05 -2.60 -17.05
CA TYR A 74 10.71 -1.64 -16.16
C TYR A 74 9.71 -0.73 -15.44
N VAL A 75 8.59 -0.36 -16.09
CA VAL A 75 7.49 0.39 -15.44
C VAL A 75 6.82 -0.48 -14.39
N LEU A 76 6.57 -1.76 -14.70
CA LEU A 76 5.99 -2.71 -13.77
C LEU A 76 6.87 -2.91 -12.54
N SER A 77 8.17 -3.14 -12.77
CA SER A 77 9.14 -3.33 -11.68
C SER A 77 9.24 -2.10 -10.79
N PHE A 78 9.26 -0.90 -11.37
CA PHE A 78 9.27 0.36 -10.62
C PHE A 78 8.00 0.51 -9.79
N ASN A 79 6.83 0.35 -10.41
CA ASN A 79 5.55 0.48 -9.74
C ASN A 79 5.40 -0.53 -8.59
N LYS A 80 5.85 -1.78 -8.81
CA LYS A 80 5.89 -2.80 -7.75
C LYS A 80 6.77 -2.36 -6.58
N ALA A 81 7.98 -1.90 -6.85
CA ALA A 81 8.91 -1.42 -5.83
C ALA A 81 8.32 -0.25 -5.03
N MET A 82 7.62 0.68 -5.68
CA MET A 82 6.96 1.80 -5.02
C MET A 82 5.78 1.36 -4.15
N LEU A 83 4.98 0.38 -4.59
CA LEU A 83 3.90 -0.18 -3.75
C LEU A 83 4.46 -0.88 -2.52
N GLU A 84 5.54 -1.65 -2.66
CA GLU A 84 6.22 -2.30 -1.54
C GLU A 84 6.81 -1.28 -0.56
N LEU A 85 7.42 -0.19 -1.06
CA LEU A 85 7.92 0.90 -0.23
C LEU A 85 6.79 1.59 0.53
N ASN A 86 5.68 1.91 -0.16
CA ASN A 86 4.49 2.47 0.47
C ASN A 86 3.93 1.54 1.57
N ALA A 87 3.86 0.24 1.30
CA ALA A 87 3.39 -0.75 2.28
C ALA A 87 4.31 -0.81 3.51
N ARG A 88 5.63 -0.76 3.33
CA ARG A 88 6.60 -0.72 4.45
C ARG A 88 6.43 0.53 5.31
N ILE A 89 6.33 1.70 4.68
CA ILE A 89 6.17 2.97 5.39
C ILE A 89 4.83 3.00 6.13
N SER A 90 3.75 2.59 5.47
CA SER A 90 2.41 2.54 6.07
C SER A 90 2.34 1.58 7.25
N SER A 91 2.92 0.38 7.12
CA SER A 91 2.96 -0.63 8.19
C SER A 91 3.73 -0.12 9.41
N TYR A 92 4.85 0.58 9.19
CA TYR A 92 5.61 1.18 10.27
C TYR A 92 4.85 2.36 10.90
N ALA A 93 4.33 3.28 10.08
CA ALA A 93 3.60 4.47 10.56
C ALA A 93 2.34 4.10 11.36
N LEU A 94 1.61 3.08 10.91
CA LEU A 94 0.38 2.59 11.55
C LEU A 94 0.63 1.53 12.63
N LEU A 95 1.87 1.40 13.08
CA LEU A 95 2.27 0.56 14.21
C LEU A 95 2.11 -0.96 14.00
N LEU A 96 2.04 -1.45 12.76
CA LEU A 96 1.96 -2.90 12.49
C LEU A 96 3.28 -3.64 12.72
N THR A 97 4.41 -2.95 12.62
CA THR A 97 5.75 -3.50 12.87
C THR A 97 6.67 -2.47 13.53
N ASP A 98 7.69 -2.93 14.25
CA ASP A 98 8.76 -2.08 14.79
C ASP A 98 9.99 -2.03 13.85
N GLU A 99 9.98 -2.82 12.79
CA GLU A 99 11.03 -2.80 11.78
C GLU A 99 10.97 -1.51 10.98
N TYR A 100 12.08 -0.73 11.00
CA TYR A 100 12.15 0.52 10.26
C TYR A 100 12.04 0.28 8.74
N PRO A 101 11.27 1.08 8.00
CA PRO A 101 11.07 0.89 6.57
C PRO A 101 12.40 0.93 5.81
N SER A 102 12.84 -0.21 5.29
CA SER A 102 14.03 -0.26 4.44
C SER A 102 13.72 0.33 3.07
N ILE A 103 14.73 0.97 2.46
CA ILE A 103 14.65 1.46 1.07
C ILE A 103 14.70 0.27 0.11
N GLU A 104 15.51 -0.73 0.45
CA GLU A 104 15.64 -1.98 -0.32
C GLU A 104 14.49 -2.96 -0.03
N ALA A 105 14.37 -3.97 -0.88
CA ALA A 105 13.36 -5.02 -0.74
C ALA A 105 13.46 -5.71 0.63
N ASN A 106 12.30 -5.98 1.23
CA ASN A 106 12.19 -6.64 2.52
C ASN A 106 11.34 -7.92 2.36
N PRO A 107 11.84 -9.09 2.81
CA PRO A 107 11.09 -10.33 2.68
C PRO A 107 9.79 -10.37 3.50
N ASN A 108 9.67 -9.54 4.56
CA ASN A 108 8.53 -9.52 5.48
C ASN A 108 7.34 -8.70 4.95
N ILE A 109 7.56 -7.86 3.93
CA ILE A 109 6.52 -7.03 3.32
C ILE A 109 6.68 -7.09 1.80
N LYS A 110 5.75 -7.79 1.15
CA LYS A 110 5.75 -8.01 -0.29
C LYS A 110 4.40 -7.64 -0.89
N VAL A 111 4.45 -7.20 -2.12
CA VAL A 111 3.28 -7.01 -2.98
C VAL A 111 3.38 -7.99 -4.14
N GLU A 112 2.40 -8.87 -4.25
CA GLU A 112 2.28 -9.80 -5.37
C GLU A 112 1.33 -9.21 -6.40
N LEU A 113 1.84 -8.96 -7.59
CA LEU A 113 1.04 -8.46 -8.70
C LEU A 113 0.54 -9.64 -9.53
N PRO A 114 -0.69 -9.55 -10.08
CA PRO A 114 -1.20 -10.58 -10.99
C PRO A 114 -0.32 -10.68 -12.24
N GLU A 115 -0.25 -11.87 -12.82
CA GLU A 115 0.42 -12.08 -14.09
C GLU A 115 -0.35 -11.40 -15.23
N ILE A 116 0.26 -10.40 -15.83
CA ILE A 116 -0.32 -9.59 -16.91
C ILE A 116 0.11 -10.01 -18.29
N ASP A 117 1.04 -10.97 -18.39
CA ASP A 117 1.55 -11.50 -19.66
C ASP A 117 2.03 -10.38 -20.64
N GLY A 118 2.87 -9.48 -20.10
CA GLY A 118 3.34 -8.30 -20.83
C GLY A 118 2.26 -7.31 -21.25
N GLY A 119 1.07 -7.41 -20.66
CA GLY A 119 -0.10 -6.59 -20.97
C GLY A 119 -1.16 -7.30 -21.85
N ALA A 120 -0.90 -8.51 -22.31
CA ALA A 120 -1.83 -9.23 -23.19
C ALA A 120 -3.18 -9.55 -22.52
N LYS A 121 -3.18 -9.71 -21.20
CA LYS A 121 -4.38 -9.96 -20.37
C LYS A 121 -5.16 -8.68 -20.03
N LEU A 122 -4.66 -7.52 -20.40
CA LEU A 122 -5.23 -6.22 -20.04
C LEU A 122 -5.98 -5.59 -21.22
N SER A 123 -7.10 -4.95 -20.93
CA SER A 123 -7.83 -4.14 -21.89
C SER A 123 -7.05 -2.87 -22.24
N ARG A 124 -7.06 -2.49 -23.54
CA ARG A 124 -6.39 -1.25 -24.00
C ARG A 124 -7.19 0.01 -23.64
N VAL A 125 -8.52 -0.09 -23.63
CA VAL A 125 -9.42 1.08 -23.48
C VAL A 125 -9.88 1.27 -22.06
N LEU A 126 -10.07 0.18 -21.31
CA LEU A 126 -10.55 0.22 -19.94
C LEU A 126 -9.70 1.12 -19.00
N PRO A 127 -8.37 1.21 -19.13
CA PRO A 127 -7.55 2.11 -18.33
C PRO A 127 -7.97 3.58 -18.37
N LEU A 128 -8.58 4.04 -19.47
CA LEU A 128 -9.08 5.42 -19.60
C LEU A 128 -10.23 5.75 -18.64
N VAL A 129 -11.00 4.75 -18.25
CA VAL A 129 -12.23 4.92 -17.43
C VAL A 129 -12.12 4.33 -16.03
N LYS A 130 -11.07 3.55 -15.75
CA LYS A 130 -10.85 2.93 -14.42
C LYS A 130 -10.85 3.96 -13.27
N TRP A 131 -10.26 5.13 -13.48
CA TRP A 131 -10.24 6.20 -12.48
C TRP A 131 -11.66 6.65 -12.11
N LEU A 132 -12.58 6.70 -13.08
CA LEU A 132 -13.98 7.05 -12.85
C LEU A 132 -14.70 5.95 -12.06
N PHE A 133 -14.49 4.68 -12.44
CA PHE A 133 -15.06 3.55 -11.72
C PHE A 133 -14.47 3.37 -10.32
N ALA A 134 -13.26 3.88 -10.08
CA ALA A 134 -12.63 3.85 -8.76
C ALA A 134 -13.18 4.91 -7.79
N ILE A 135 -13.99 5.88 -8.23
CA ILE A 135 -14.54 6.93 -7.34
C ILE A 135 -15.26 6.35 -6.11
N PRO A 136 -16.17 5.37 -6.24
CA PRO A 136 -16.80 4.76 -5.06
C PRO A 136 -15.79 4.10 -4.12
N LEU A 137 -14.75 3.45 -4.68
CA LEU A 137 -13.67 2.84 -3.91
C LEU A 137 -12.86 3.90 -3.14
N TYR A 138 -12.58 5.04 -3.75
CA TYR A 138 -11.89 6.15 -3.07
C TYR A 138 -12.70 6.68 -1.88
N ILE A 139 -14.02 6.85 -2.04
CA ILE A 139 -14.90 7.33 -0.97
C ILE A 139 -14.86 6.35 0.22
N VAL A 140 -15.05 5.06 -0.05
CA VAL A 140 -14.99 4.02 0.98
C VAL A 140 -13.58 3.91 1.58
N GLY A 141 -12.56 3.97 0.74
CA GLY A 141 -11.15 3.92 1.17
C GLY A 141 -10.78 5.08 2.09
N ILE A 142 -11.24 6.29 1.81
CA ILE A 142 -11.04 7.44 2.71
C ILE A 142 -11.72 7.20 4.06
N ALA A 143 -12.95 6.67 4.08
CA ALA A 143 -13.62 6.33 5.32
C ALA A 143 -12.82 5.28 6.11
N TYR A 144 -12.29 4.24 5.46
CA TYR A 144 -11.43 3.25 6.10
C TYR A 144 -10.14 3.86 6.66
N VAL A 145 -9.50 4.78 5.93
CA VAL A 145 -8.30 5.49 6.41
C VAL A 145 -8.62 6.30 7.66
N VAL A 146 -9.72 7.06 7.67
CA VAL A 146 -10.11 7.87 8.85
C VAL A 146 -10.32 6.96 10.06
N ILE A 147 -11.03 5.84 9.91
CA ILE A 147 -11.24 4.88 10.98
C ILE A 147 -9.90 4.26 11.42
N ALA A 148 -9.05 3.86 10.47
CA ALA A 148 -7.74 3.28 10.75
C ALA A 148 -6.85 4.25 11.54
N LEU A 149 -6.85 5.55 11.21
CA LEU A 149 -6.09 6.57 11.94
C LEU A 149 -6.59 6.73 13.39
N VAL A 150 -7.90 6.77 13.60
CA VAL A 150 -8.49 6.82 14.94
C VAL A 150 -8.12 5.57 15.74
N LEU A 151 -8.26 4.39 15.15
CA LEU A 151 -7.90 3.13 15.79
C LEU A 151 -6.40 3.05 16.10
N THR A 152 -5.56 3.53 15.18
CA THR A 152 -4.09 3.60 15.39
C THR A 152 -3.73 4.53 16.52
N PHE A 153 -4.45 5.64 16.71
CA PHE A 153 -4.24 6.54 17.85
C PHE A 153 -4.51 5.81 19.19
N PHE A 154 -5.61 5.07 19.29
CA PHE A 154 -5.88 4.25 20.48
C PHE A 154 -4.84 3.13 20.64
N ALA A 155 -4.47 2.46 19.56
CA ALA A 155 -3.44 1.44 19.59
C ALA A 155 -2.08 2.00 20.03
N TRP A 156 -1.74 3.23 19.64
CA TRP A 156 -0.52 3.90 20.08
C TRP A 156 -0.48 4.06 21.62
N ILE A 157 -1.59 4.50 22.21
CA ILE A 157 -1.70 4.62 23.67
C ILE A 157 -1.54 3.24 24.33
N ILE A 158 -2.31 2.26 23.89
CA ILE A 158 -2.32 0.91 24.47
C ILE A 158 -0.94 0.26 24.32
N THR A 159 -0.34 0.31 23.15
CA THR A 159 0.94 -0.34 22.87
C THR A 159 2.09 0.35 23.59
N SER A 160 2.06 1.69 23.73
CA SER A 160 3.05 2.43 24.51
C SER A 160 2.98 2.09 26.00
N ALA A 161 1.78 1.80 26.50
CA ALA A 161 1.57 1.42 27.90
C ALA A 161 1.88 -0.06 28.17
N THR A 162 1.41 -0.97 27.32
CA THR A 162 1.42 -2.43 27.56
C THR A 162 2.53 -3.17 26.83
N GLY A 163 3.04 -2.62 25.69
CA GLY A 163 3.94 -3.32 24.79
C GLY A 163 3.24 -4.31 23.85
N ASN A 164 1.90 -4.34 23.84
CA ASN A 164 1.10 -5.25 23.02
C ASN A 164 0.17 -4.45 22.11
N TYR A 165 0.15 -4.79 20.82
CA TYR A 165 -0.75 -4.19 19.84
C TYR A 165 -2.06 -5.00 19.78
N PRO A 166 -3.24 -4.37 19.88
CA PRO A 166 -4.51 -5.09 19.79
C PRO A 166 -4.72 -5.72 18.42
N GLU A 167 -4.97 -7.03 18.38
CA GLU A 167 -5.12 -7.80 17.15
C GLU A 167 -6.28 -7.32 16.27
N SER A 168 -7.40 -6.94 16.87
CA SER A 168 -8.57 -6.42 16.14
C SER A 168 -8.25 -5.14 15.38
N ILE A 169 -7.47 -4.25 15.97
CA ILE A 169 -7.01 -3.02 15.32
C ILE A 169 -6.00 -3.37 14.23
N ALA A 170 -5.07 -4.29 14.49
CA ALA A 170 -4.08 -4.73 13.52
C ALA A 170 -4.75 -5.25 12.23
N ASN A 171 -5.77 -6.10 12.37
CA ASN A 171 -6.51 -6.67 11.24
C ASN A 171 -7.24 -5.60 10.43
N PHE A 172 -7.86 -4.61 11.09
CA PHE A 172 -8.53 -3.52 10.40
C PHE A 172 -7.55 -2.63 9.63
N VAL A 173 -6.46 -2.21 10.28
CA VAL A 173 -5.42 -1.36 9.67
C VAL A 173 -4.77 -2.05 8.48
N LEU A 174 -4.48 -3.33 8.63
CA LEU A 174 -3.93 -4.14 7.55
C LEU A 174 -4.88 -4.29 6.38
N GLY A 175 -6.15 -4.62 6.64
CA GLY A 175 -7.19 -4.66 5.62
C GLY A 175 -7.31 -3.33 4.87
N THR A 176 -7.13 -2.20 5.57
CA THR A 176 -7.12 -0.86 4.96
C THR A 176 -5.93 -0.68 4.00
N ILE A 177 -4.73 -1.10 4.39
CA ILE A 177 -3.54 -1.04 3.52
C ILE A 177 -3.75 -1.91 2.28
N GLU A 178 -4.25 -3.13 2.47
CA GLU A 178 -4.52 -4.06 1.36
C GLU A 178 -5.59 -3.53 0.42
N PHE A 179 -6.66 -2.93 0.97
CA PHE A 179 -7.72 -2.30 0.18
C PHE A 179 -7.16 -1.21 -0.74
N TRP A 180 -6.29 -0.33 -0.23
CA TRP A 180 -5.65 0.70 -1.04
C TRP A 180 -4.68 0.12 -2.07
N ASN A 181 -3.93 -0.93 -1.74
CA ASN A 181 -3.06 -1.60 -2.71
C ASN A 181 -3.86 -2.23 -3.87
N ARG A 182 -5.05 -2.78 -3.61
CA ARG A 182 -5.97 -3.26 -4.66
C ARG A 182 -6.46 -2.11 -5.54
N ILE A 183 -6.80 -0.96 -4.96
CA ILE A 183 -7.16 0.24 -5.72
C ILE A 183 -5.99 0.71 -6.59
N TYR A 184 -4.79 0.78 -6.05
CA TYR A 184 -3.60 1.14 -6.82
C TYR A 184 -3.31 0.14 -7.93
N GLY A 185 -3.48 -1.15 -7.70
CA GLY A 185 -3.37 -2.18 -8.73
C GLY A 185 -4.34 -1.98 -9.89
N TYR A 186 -5.59 -1.62 -9.57
CA TYR A 186 -6.66 -1.40 -10.55
C TYR A 186 -6.54 -0.06 -11.30
N ALA A 187 -6.48 1.06 -10.58
CA ALA A 187 -6.58 2.40 -11.13
C ALA A 187 -5.25 3.18 -11.14
N GLY A 188 -4.28 2.82 -10.32
CA GLY A 188 -2.99 3.49 -10.23
C GLY A 188 -1.94 2.93 -11.18
N ILE A 189 -1.64 1.65 -11.09
CA ILE A 189 -0.64 0.98 -11.93
C ILE A 189 -1.23 0.12 -13.05
N LEU A 190 -2.54 -0.06 -13.08
CA LEU A 190 -3.28 -0.68 -14.19
C LEU A 190 -2.89 -2.15 -14.48
N VAL A 191 -2.58 -2.94 -13.46
CA VAL A 191 -2.14 -4.34 -13.59
C VAL A 191 -3.27 -5.36 -13.55
N THR A 192 -4.50 -4.94 -13.28
CA THR A 192 -5.69 -5.79 -13.31
C THR A 192 -6.88 -5.05 -13.87
N ASP A 193 -7.74 -5.76 -14.59
CA ASP A 193 -9.03 -5.27 -15.06
C ASP A 193 -10.19 -5.66 -14.11
N ASP A 194 -9.90 -6.53 -13.15
CA ASP A 194 -10.88 -6.96 -12.15
C ASP A 194 -11.16 -5.82 -11.15
N TYR A 195 -12.45 -5.54 -10.98
CA TYR A 195 -12.88 -4.48 -10.06
C TYR A 195 -12.63 -4.90 -8.60
N PRO A 196 -11.92 -4.07 -7.80
CA PRO A 196 -11.61 -4.41 -6.42
C PRO A 196 -12.86 -4.59 -5.56
N SER A 197 -12.82 -5.57 -4.65
CA SER A 197 -13.88 -5.74 -3.65
C SER A 197 -13.84 -4.63 -2.59
N PHE A 198 -15.01 -4.33 -2.00
CA PHE A 198 -15.13 -3.35 -0.91
C PHE A 198 -14.76 -3.92 0.48
N THR A 199 -14.47 -5.20 0.57
CA THR A 199 -14.11 -5.88 1.83
C THR A 199 -12.69 -5.54 2.28
N LEU A 200 -12.48 -5.52 3.60
CA LEU A 200 -11.17 -5.42 4.24
C LEU A 200 -10.55 -6.80 4.42
#